data_fbe4ddc4334de09721cc6da8a92c66fa
#
_entry.id   fbe4ddc4334de09721cc6da8a92c66fa
#
_cell.length_a   1.000
_cell.length_b   1.000
_cell.length_c   1.000
_cell.angle_alpha   90.00
_cell.angle_beta   90.00
_cell.angle_gamma   90.00
#
_symmetry.space_group_name_H-M   'P 1'
#
loop_
_entity.id
_entity.type
_entity.pdbx_description
1 polymer ?
#
loop_
_entity_poly.entity_id
_entity_poly.type
_entity_poly.pdbx_seq_one_letter_code
_entity_poly.pdbx_strand_id
1 'polypeptide(L)'
;MPPPDENTVVDPTGTAWVVWLVIIGPGLLFATFACVRRVGPGEVVLVVRQGQVVRSRRTGFLARWPGVERFEPVPTGRRVLPLVIRSRTRDGVDVVALADLSLEVRVIEPGSAFVPCTEAVRVAEETVGAAVERVEVRCLVDGLAELEARWPEEVTRRLPAGIAATSLDVTSVEARLTGGPA
;
A
#
# COMPACT_ATOMS: atom_id res chain seq x y z
N MET A 1 53.60 -2.76 63.60
CA MET A 1 53.57 -3.36 62.27
C MET A 1 52.13 -3.63 61.96
N PRO A 2 51.45 -2.84 61.10
CA PRO A 2 50.05 -3.08 60.79
C PRO A 2 49.94 -4.29 59.83
N PRO A 3 48.84 -5.09 59.93
CA PRO A 3 48.64 -6.20 59.08
C PRO A 3 48.43 -5.74 57.59
N PRO A 4 48.84 -6.55 56.64
CA PRO A 4 48.68 -6.20 55.22
C PRO A 4 47.17 -6.17 54.88
N ASP A 5 46.83 -5.13 54.12
CA ASP A 5 45.51 -4.87 53.61
C ASP A 5 44.94 -6.11 52.94
N GLU A 6 43.76 -6.51 53.41
CA GLU A 6 42.93 -7.52 52.75
C GLU A 6 42.68 -7.08 51.30
N ASN A 7 43.26 -7.83 50.37
CA ASN A 7 42.91 -7.76 48.97
C ASN A 7 41.37 -7.85 48.86
N THR A 8 40.74 -6.73 48.59
CA THR A 8 39.36 -6.71 48.13
C THR A 8 39.33 -7.46 46.83
N VAL A 9 39.08 -8.74 46.92
CA VAL A 9 38.76 -9.58 45.76
C VAL A 9 37.48 -9.01 45.17
N VAL A 10 37.64 -8.17 44.12
CA VAL A 10 36.51 -7.71 43.34
C VAL A 10 35.86 -8.97 42.75
N ASP A 11 34.72 -9.29 43.26
CA ASP A 11 33.94 -10.45 42.82
C ASP A 11 33.58 -10.26 41.35
N PRO A 12 34.22 -10.99 40.41
CA PRO A 12 34.02 -10.78 38.99
C PRO A 12 32.59 -11.17 38.56
N THR A 13 31.86 -11.89 39.39
CA THR A 13 30.48 -12.31 39.11
C THR A 13 29.48 -11.19 39.42
N GLY A 14 29.77 -10.33 40.42
CA GLY A 14 28.92 -9.23 40.84
C GLY A 14 28.80 -8.10 39.82
N THR A 15 29.78 -7.93 38.92
CA THR A 15 29.81 -6.86 37.90
C THR A 15 29.52 -7.35 36.47
N ALA A 16 29.53 -8.65 36.22
CA ALA A 16 29.33 -9.23 34.93
C ALA A 16 27.98 -8.79 34.27
N TRP A 17 26.92 -8.73 35.08
CA TRP A 17 25.60 -8.29 34.58
C TRP A 17 25.59 -6.81 34.12
N VAL A 18 26.38 -5.95 34.78
CA VAL A 18 26.51 -4.53 34.38
C VAL A 18 27.16 -4.43 33.00
N VAL A 19 28.22 -5.21 32.73
CA VAL A 19 28.87 -5.27 31.43
C VAL A 19 27.90 -5.72 30.36
N TRP A 20 27.12 -6.76 30.60
CA TRP A 20 26.09 -7.22 29.69
C TRP A 20 25.00 -6.18 29.48
N LEU A 21 24.58 -5.45 30.48
CA LEU A 21 23.59 -4.39 30.36
C LEU A 21 24.09 -3.21 29.54
N VAL A 22 25.37 -2.85 29.67
CA VAL A 22 26.00 -1.78 28.92
C VAL A 22 26.22 -2.17 27.45
N ILE A 23 26.54 -3.44 27.16
CA ILE A 23 26.79 -3.93 25.80
C ILE A 23 25.47 -4.23 25.08
N ILE A 24 24.57 -4.98 25.71
CA ILE A 24 23.33 -5.46 25.09
C ILE A 24 22.18 -4.45 25.25
N GLY A 25 22.16 -3.69 26.35
CA GLY A 25 21.08 -2.76 26.69
C GLY A 25 20.76 -1.76 25.58
N PRO A 26 21.74 -1.02 25.05
CA PRO A 26 21.51 -0.07 23.94
C PRO A 26 20.96 -0.76 22.68
N GLY A 27 21.49 -1.94 22.35
CA GLY A 27 21.03 -2.71 21.20
C GLY A 27 19.57 -3.17 21.36
N LEU A 28 19.21 -3.62 22.55
CA LEU A 28 17.86 -4.07 22.87
C LEU A 28 16.88 -2.90 22.92
N LEU A 29 17.32 -1.76 23.46
CA LEU A 29 16.55 -0.52 23.48
C LEU A 29 16.29 -0.03 22.05
N PHE A 30 17.32 0.01 21.21
CA PHE A 30 17.20 0.40 19.80
C PHE A 30 16.27 -0.55 19.04
N ALA A 31 16.41 -1.87 19.23
CA ALA A 31 15.54 -2.86 18.64
C ALA A 31 14.07 -2.66 19.06
N THR A 32 13.83 -2.34 20.34
CA THR A 32 12.48 -2.07 20.84
C THR A 32 11.89 -0.82 20.20
N PHE A 33 12.65 0.26 20.11
CA PHE A 33 12.20 1.49 19.42
C PHE A 33 11.98 1.27 17.91
N ALA A 34 12.81 0.48 17.24
CA ALA A 34 12.65 0.14 15.84
C ALA A 34 11.41 -0.74 15.57
N CYS A 35 10.94 -1.48 16.60
CA CYS A 35 9.77 -2.34 16.50
C CYS A 35 8.45 -1.63 16.80
N VAL A 36 8.48 -0.42 17.34
CA VAL A 36 7.28 0.33 17.72
C VAL A 36 7.17 1.60 16.87
N ARG A 37 6.02 1.81 16.26
CA ARG A 37 5.71 3.02 15.49
C ARG A 37 4.48 3.71 16.08
N ARG A 38 4.57 5.02 16.24
CA ARG A 38 3.41 5.87 16.53
C ARG A 38 2.65 6.14 15.24
N VAL A 39 1.34 5.92 15.28
CA VAL A 39 0.43 6.22 14.17
C VAL A 39 0.09 7.70 14.21
N GLY A 40 0.38 8.43 13.14
CA GLY A 40 0.05 9.84 12.99
C GLY A 40 -1.43 10.09 12.68
N PRO A 41 -1.89 11.33 12.83
CA PRO A 41 -3.23 11.70 12.40
C PRO A 41 -3.34 11.61 10.86
N GLY A 42 -4.45 11.06 10.37
CA GLY A 42 -4.71 10.95 8.93
C GLY A 42 -4.02 9.78 8.22
N GLU A 43 -3.38 8.87 8.95
CA GLU A 43 -2.85 7.62 8.42
C GLU A 43 -3.42 6.40 9.15
N VAL A 44 -3.49 5.29 8.43
CA VAL A 44 -3.65 3.94 9.03
C VAL A 44 -2.34 3.22 8.83
N VAL A 45 -1.78 2.72 9.91
CA VAL A 45 -0.59 1.88 9.80
C VAL A 45 -1.03 0.42 9.84
N LEU A 46 -0.64 -0.30 8.81
CA LEU A 46 -0.86 -1.72 8.66
C LEU A 46 0.41 -2.46 9.07
N VAL A 47 0.26 -3.57 9.75
CA VAL A 47 1.34 -4.56 9.92
C VAL A 47 1.11 -5.67 8.91
N VAL A 48 2.03 -5.79 7.96
CA VAL A 48 1.96 -6.77 6.89
C VAL A 48 2.98 -7.87 7.12
N ARG A 49 2.53 -9.10 7.04
CA ARG A 49 3.34 -10.32 7.10
C ARG A 49 3.03 -11.20 5.89
N GLN A 50 4.05 -11.52 5.10
CA GLN A 50 3.92 -12.35 3.90
C GLN A 50 2.81 -11.88 2.93
N GLY A 51 2.66 -10.56 2.75
CA GLY A 51 1.63 -9.99 1.88
C GLY A 51 0.22 -9.94 2.46
N GLN A 52 0.02 -10.37 3.70
CA GLN A 52 -1.28 -10.29 4.38
C GLN A 52 -1.25 -9.26 5.51
N VAL A 53 -2.35 -8.57 5.70
CA VAL A 53 -2.53 -7.64 6.81
C VAL A 53 -2.81 -8.42 8.09
N VAL A 54 -1.90 -8.35 9.05
CA VAL A 54 -2.07 -9.02 10.35
C VAL A 54 -2.81 -8.14 11.33
N ARG A 55 -2.47 -6.84 11.33
CA ARG A 55 -3.02 -5.85 12.26
C ARG A 55 -3.11 -4.49 11.58
N SER A 56 -4.10 -3.70 11.97
CA SER A 56 -4.25 -2.31 11.52
C SER A 56 -4.55 -1.39 12.71
N ARG A 57 -4.03 -0.17 12.67
CA ARG A 57 -4.32 0.85 13.68
C ARG A 57 -4.42 2.24 13.05
N ARG A 58 -5.39 3.02 13.53
CA ARG A 58 -5.59 4.43 13.12
C ARG A 58 -4.99 5.43 14.12
N THR A 59 -4.78 5.00 15.35
CA THR A 59 -4.26 5.86 16.43
C THR A 59 -3.44 5.04 17.42
N GLY A 60 -2.51 5.69 18.12
CA GLY A 60 -1.73 5.09 19.18
C GLY A 60 -0.41 4.48 18.70
N PHE A 61 0.03 3.43 19.38
CA PHE A 61 1.28 2.74 19.08
C PHE A 61 0.99 1.37 18.48
N LEU A 62 1.81 1.00 17.51
CA LEU A 62 1.75 -0.30 16.85
C LEU A 62 3.14 -0.94 16.91
N ALA A 63 3.18 -2.19 17.35
CA ALA A 63 4.41 -2.97 17.40
C ALA A 63 4.45 -4.00 16.27
N ARG A 64 5.65 -4.28 15.76
CA ARG A 64 5.92 -5.31 14.76
C ARG A 64 7.00 -6.28 15.22
N TRP A 65 6.99 -7.48 14.68
CA TRP A 65 8.10 -8.44 14.83
C TRP A 65 9.19 -8.12 13.79
N PRO A 66 10.42 -7.80 14.24
CA PRO A 66 11.51 -7.49 13.33
C PRO A 66 11.83 -8.69 12.44
N GLY A 67 12.13 -8.42 11.16
CA GLY A 67 12.49 -9.45 10.17
C GLY A 67 11.32 -10.21 9.54
N VAL A 68 10.13 -10.22 10.16
CA VAL A 68 8.96 -10.96 9.66
C VAL A 68 7.82 -10.05 9.24
N GLU A 69 7.63 -8.95 9.96
CA GLU A 69 6.53 -8.00 9.74
C GLU A 69 7.06 -6.65 9.26
N ARG A 70 6.31 -5.97 8.41
CA ARG A 70 6.59 -4.62 7.93
C ARG A 70 5.46 -3.66 8.31
N PHE A 71 5.84 -2.39 8.54
CA PHE A 71 4.87 -1.31 8.66
C PHE A 71 4.60 -0.74 7.26
N GLU A 72 3.33 -0.69 6.90
CA GLU A 72 2.86 -0.04 5.68
C GLU A 72 1.90 1.08 6.06
N PRO A 73 2.35 2.34 6.02
CA PRO A 73 1.49 3.48 6.26
C PRO A 73 0.60 3.69 5.04
N VAL A 74 -0.69 3.66 5.28
CA VAL A 74 -1.69 3.96 4.26
C VAL A 74 -2.40 5.24 4.70
N PRO A 75 -2.30 6.33 3.94
CA PRO A 75 -3.03 7.55 4.28
C PRO A 75 -4.53 7.28 4.16
N THR A 76 -5.25 7.76 5.16
CA THR A 76 -6.71 7.74 5.18
C THR A 76 -7.24 8.86 4.31
N GLY A 77 -8.30 8.57 3.55
CA GLY A 77 -9.00 9.55 2.73
C GLY A 77 -8.98 9.23 1.24
N ARG A 78 -9.58 10.13 0.51
CA ARG A 78 -9.67 10.04 -0.96
C ARG A 78 -8.31 10.35 -1.58
N ARG A 79 -7.85 9.46 -2.45
CA ARG A 79 -6.64 9.64 -3.25
C ARG A 79 -7.01 9.65 -4.72
N VAL A 80 -6.43 10.60 -5.44
CA VAL A 80 -6.52 10.65 -6.89
C VAL A 80 -5.22 10.06 -7.45
N LEU A 81 -5.34 9.07 -8.30
CA LEU A 81 -4.23 8.40 -8.96
C LEU A 81 -4.42 8.50 -10.47
N PRO A 82 -3.40 8.98 -11.21
CA PRO A 82 -3.48 9.05 -12.66
C PRO A 82 -3.42 7.63 -13.25
N LEU A 83 -4.28 7.38 -14.23
CA LEU A 83 -4.34 6.15 -15.02
C LEU A 83 -3.99 6.45 -16.47
N VAL A 84 -3.28 5.53 -17.11
CA VAL A 84 -3.03 5.53 -18.54
C VAL A 84 -3.56 4.22 -19.13
N ILE A 85 -4.75 4.28 -19.68
CA ILE A 85 -5.43 3.11 -20.25
C ILE A 85 -5.04 3.02 -21.72
N ARG A 86 -4.41 1.92 -22.09
CA ARG A 86 -4.08 1.60 -23.48
C ARG A 86 -4.83 0.33 -23.85
N SER A 87 -5.74 0.44 -24.79
CA SER A 87 -6.56 -0.69 -25.21
C SER A 87 -6.96 -0.56 -26.65
N ARG A 88 -7.46 -1.65 -27.21
CA ARG A 88 -7.96 -1.70 -28.59
C ARG A 88 -9.45 -1.97 -28.55
N THR A 89 -10.24 -1.10 -29.16
CA THR A 89 -11.69 -1.26 -29.22
C THR A 89 -12.08 -2.47 -30.08
N ARG A 90 -13.34 -2.90 -29.97
CA ARG A 90 -13.90 -4.03 -30.72
C ARG A 90 -13.76 -3.86 -32.25
N ASP A 91 -13.84 -2.65 -32.74
CA ASP A 91 -13.68 -2.30 -34.17
C ASP A 91 -12.20 -2.12 -34.58
N GLY A 92 -11.25 -2.44 -33.66
CA GLY A 92 -9.83 -2.51 -33.97
C GLY A 92 -9.09 -1.17 -33.92
N VAL A 93 -9.69 -0.15 -33.33
CA VAL A 93 -9.07 1.17 -33.16
C VAL A 93 -8.25 1.16 -31.84
N ASP A 94 -6.98 1.58 -31.93
CA ASP A 94 -6.15 1.76 -30.77
C ASP A 94 -6.54 3.04 -30.03
N VAL A 95 -6.87 2.89 -28.74
CA VAL A 95 -7.30 3.98 -27.87
C VAL A 95 -6.31 4.15 -26.73
N VAL A 96 -5.96 5.40 -26.46
CA VAL A 96 -5.23 5.81 -25.27
C VAL A 96 -6.12 6.77 -24.48
N ALA A 97 -6.53 6.39 -23.30
CA ALA A 97 -7.30 7.25 -22.42
C ALA A 97 -6.48 7.62 -21.18
N LEU A 98 -6.51 8.90 -20.83
CA LEU A 98 -5.99 9.41 -19.57
C LEU A 98 -7.17 9.61 -18.63
N ALA A 99 -7.06 9.09 -17.43
CA ALA A 99 -8.11 9.19 -16.42
C ALA A 99 -7.53 9.38 -15.03
N ASP A 100 -8.32 9.97 -14.16
CA ASP A 100 -8.04 10.11 -12.74
C ASP A 100 -8.93 9.17 -11.93
N LEU A 101 -8.30 8.19 -11.27
CA LEU A 101 -8.96 7.26 -10.39
C LEU A 101 -8.94 7.78 -8.96
N SER A 102 -10.11 8.01 -8.40
CA SER A 102 -10.26 8.30 -6.98
C SER A 102 -10.47 7.03 -6.19
N LEU A 103 -9.53 6.74 -5.29
CA LEU A 103 -9.62 5.62 -4.36
C LEU A 103 -9.88 6.11 -2.94
N GLU A 104 -10.72 5.37 -2.24
CA GLU A 104 -10.93 5.54 -0.81
C GLU A 104 -10.50 4.26 -0.09
N VAL A 105 -9.57 4.40 0.86
CA VAL A 105 -9.19 3.30 1.74
C VAL A 105 -10.10 3.35 2.96
N ARG A 106 -11.04 2.39 3.08
CA ARG A 106 -11.98 2.29 4.19
C ARG A 106 -11.34 1.56 5.36
N VAL A 107 -11.66 0.34 5.58
CA VAL A 107 -11.11 -0.48 6.66
C VAL A 107 -10.50 -1.71 6.03
N ILE A 108 -9.20 -1.90 6.26
CA ILE A 108 -8.53 -3.12 5.83
C ILE A 108 -8.62 -4.11 7.00
N GLU A 109 -9.35 -5.18 6.80
CA GLU A 109 -9.54 -6.22 7.81
C GLU A 109 -8.28 -7.07 7.97
N PRO A 110 -7.98 -7.52 9.20
CA PRO A 110 -6.93 -8.51 9.40
C PRO A 110 -7.21 -9.80 8.61
N GLY A 111 -6.17 -10.34 7.98
CA GLY A 111 -6.27 -11.51 7.10
C GLY A 111 -6.48 -11.18 5.62
N SER A 112 -6.81 -9.92 5.27
CA SER A 112 -6.90 -9.51 3.87
C SER A 112 -5.52 -9.41 3.22
N ALA A 113 -5.46 -9.63 1.90
CA ALA A 113 -4.26 -9.36 1.14
C ALA A 113 -3.93 -7.86 1.16
N PHE A 114 -2.67 -7.53 1.40
CA PHE A 114 -2.19 -6.16 1.24
C PHE A 114 -1.95 -5.88 -0.24
N VAL A 115 -2.64 -4.88 -0.77
CA VAL A 115 -2.45 -4.42 -2.14
C VAL A 115 -1.89 -3.00 -2.11
N PRO A 116 -0.65 -2.79 -2.61
CA PRO A 116 -0.09 -1.46 -2.76
C PRO A 116 -0.93 -0.63 -3.75
N CYS A 117 -0.88 0.71 -3.63
CA CYS A 117 -1.61 1.60 -4.54
C CYS A 117 -1.24 1.38 -6.02
N THR A 118 0.02 1.01 -6.30
CA THR A 118 0.49 0.67 -7.66
C THR A 118 -0.25 -0.53 -8.25
N GLU A 119 -0.54 -1.53 -7.44
CA GLU A 119 -1.30 -2.70 -7.86
C GLU A 119 -2.77 -2.35 -8.09
N ALA A 120 -3.33 -1.46 -7.27
CA ALA A 120 -4.70 -0.96 -7.47
C ALA A 120 -4.83 -0.19 -8.81
N VAL A 121 -3.81 0.59 -9.17
CA VAL A 121 -3.74 1.26 -10.49
C VAL A 121 -3.74 0.22 -11.60
N ARG A 122 -2.88 -0.80 -11.51
CA ARG A 122 -2.81 -1.88 -12.52
C ARG A 122 -4.14 -2.60 -12.68
N VAL A 123 -4.79 -2.96 -11.58
CA VAL A 123 -6.11 -3.61 -11.61
C VAL A 123 -7.16 -2.72 -12.27
N ALA A 124 -7.12 -1.41 -12.01
CA ALA A 124 -8.02 -0.45 -12.65
C ALA A 124 -7.76 -0.34 -14.15
N GLU A 125 -6.49 -0.18 -14.57
CA GLU A 125 -6.11 -0.12 -15.98
C GLU A 125 -6.54 -1.37 -16.74
N GLU A 126 -6.29 -2.55 -16.19
CA GLU A 126 -6.72 -3.83 -16.80
C GLU A 126 -8.25 -3.95 -16.87
N THR A 127 -8.95 -3.50 -15.82
CA THR A 127 -10.42 -3.60 -15.77
C THR A 127 -11.06 -2.70 -16.80
N VAL A 128 -10.62 -1.44 -16.86
CA VAL A 128 -11.15 -0.47 -17.82
C VAL A 128 -10.70 -0.81 -19.24
N GLY A 129 -9.45 -1.24 -19.43
CA GLY A 129 -8.95 -1.71 -20.72
C GLY A 129 -9.81 -2.85 -21.29
N ALA A 130 -10.11 -3.87 -20.47
CA ALA A 130 -10.98 -4.97 -20.86
C ALA A 130 -12.45 -4.52 -21.14
N ALA A 131 -12.91 -3.44 -20.51
CA ALA A 131 -14.22 -2.86 -20.80
C ALA A 131 -14.21 -2.14 -22.15
N VAL A 132 -13.13 -1.38 -22.46
CA VAL A 132 -12.95 -0.69 -23.75
C VAL A 132 -12.86 -1.69 -24.93
N GLU A 133 -12.21 -2.84 -24.73
CA GLU A 133 -12.12 -3.89 -25.78
C GLU A 133 -13.49 -4.45 -26.23
N ARG A 134 -14.52 -4.30 -25.42
CA ARG A 134 -15.87 -4.82 -25.70
C ARG A 134 -16.76 -3.83 -26.44
N VAL A 135 -16.36 -2.56 -26.51
CA VAL A 135 -17.15 -1.50 -27.13
C VAL A 135 -16.51 -1.02 -28.43
N GLU A 136 -17.31 -0.46 -29.30
CA GLU A 136 -16.83 0.22 -30.50
C GLU A 136 -16.41 1.65 -30.16
N VAL A 137 -15.49 2.22 -30.91
CA VAL A 137 -14.98 3.58 -30.66
C VAL A 137 -16.10 4.62 -30.61
N ARG A 138 -17.10 4.48 -31.46
CA ARG A 138 -18.25 5.37 -31.48
C ARG A 138 -19.06 5.30 -30.19
N CYS A 139 -19.32 4.08 -29.73
CA CYS A 139 -20.02 3.85 -28.45
C CYS A 139 -19.20 4.33 -27.25
N LEU A 140 -17.87 4.26 -27.34
CA LEU A 140 -16.98 4.79 -26.31
C LEU A 140 -17.10 6.31 -26.22
N VAL A 141 -17.13 7.03 -27.35
CA VAL A 141 -17.22 8.49 -27.37
C VAL A 141 -18.63 8.98 -26.98
N ASP A 142 -19.66 8.37 -27.55
CA ASP A 142 -21.05 8.79 -27.31
C ASP A 142 -21.57 8.41 -25.93
N GLY A 143 -21.07 7.28 -25.37
CA GLY A 143 -21.50 6.72 -24.09
C GLY A 143 -20.50 6.87 -22.95
N LEU A 144 -19.49 7.74 -23.09
CA LEU A 144 -18.40 7.86 -22.12
C LEU A 144 -18.90 8.14 -20.70
N ALA A 145 -19.86 9.04 -20.54
CA ALA A 145 -20.41 9.41 -19.23
C ALA A 145 -21.09 8.22 -18.51
N GLU A 146 -21.77 7.34 -19.27
CA GLU A 146 -22.37 6.12 -18.68
C GLU A 146 -21.30 5.11 -18.27
N LEU A 147 -20.24 4.98 -19.05
CA LEU A 147 -19.12 4.12 -18.78
C LEU A 147 -18.34 4.59 -17.56
N GLU A 148 -18.06 5.90 -17.43
CA GLU A 148 -17.44 6.51 -16.27
C GLU A 148 -18.24 6.26 -14.99
N ALA A 149 -19.55 6.27 -15.07
CA ALA A 149 -20.41 5.98 -13.92
C ALA A 149 -20.35 4.50 -13.47
N ARG A 150 -20.06 3.56 -14.37
CA ARG A 150 -20.04 2.12 -14.12
C ARG A 150 -18.68 1.58 -13.74
N TRP A 151 -17.60 2.12 -14.31
CA TRP A 151 -16.25 1.61 -14.11
C TRP A 151 -15.78 1.60 -12.64
N PRO A 152 -16.07 2.60 -11.79
CA PRO A 152 -15.68 2.55 -10.38
C PRO A 152 -16.22 1.32 -9.65
N GLU A 153 -17.44 0.90 -9.95
CA GLU A 153 -18.03 -0.30 -9.35
C GLU A 153 -17.34 -1.57 -9.85
N GLU A 154 -17.05 -1.64 -11.15
CA GLU A 154 -16.35 -2.78 -11.75
C GLU A 154 -14.92 -2.92 -11.22
N VAL A 155 -14.21 -1.80 -11.06
CA VAL A 155 -12.87 -1.75 -10.45
C VAL A 155 -12.96 -2.17 -8.98
N THR A 156 -13.92 -1.65 -8.22
CA THR A 156 -14.10 -1.99 -6.80
C THR A 156 -14.32 -3.48 -6.60
N ARG A 157 -15.07 -4.15 -7.49
CA ARG A 157 -15.29 -5.61 -7.39
C ARG A 157 -14.01 -6.45 -7.55
N ARG A 158 -12.99 -5.92 -8.23
CA ARG A 158 -11.69 -6.59 -8.43
C ARG A 158 -10.64 -6.16 -7.42
N LEU A 159 -10.87 -5.06 -6.70
CA LEU A 159 -10.00 -4.63 -5.63
C LEU A 159 -10.22 -5.48 -4.37
N PRO A 160 -9.19 -5.63 -3.53
CA PRO A 160 -9.32 -6.32 -2.26
C PRO A 160 -10.26 -5.57 -1.31
N ALA A 161 -10.85 -6.31 -0.38
CA ALA A 161 -11.73 -5.75 0.64
C ALA A 161 -11.07 -4.58 1.38
N GLY A 162 -11.81 -3.50 1.53
CA GLY A 162 -11.35 -2.29 2.24
C GLY A 162 -10.81 -1.17 1.35
N ILE A 163 -10.68 -1.39 0.04
CA ILE A 163 -10.36 -0.35 -0.94
C ILE A 163 -11.54 -0.23 -1.90
N ALA A 164 -12.02 0.97 -2.13
CA ALA A 164 -13.09 1.25 -3.05
C ALA A 164 -12.69 2.35 -4.04
N ALA A 165 -12.99 2.16 -5.31
CA ALA A 165 -12.97 3.22 -6.30
C ALA A 165 -14.24 4.08 -6.13
N THR A 166 -14.08 5.38 -5.92
CA THR A 166 -15.19 6.31 -5.71
C THR A 166 -15.58 7.07 -6.96
N SER A 167 -14.63 7.42 -7.81
CA SER A 167 -14.87 7.97 -9.14
C SER A 167 -13.73 7.60 -10.09
N LEU A 168 -14.02 7.62 -11.36
CA LEU A 168 -13.06 7.52 -12.44
C LEU A 168 -13.43 8.58 -13.46
N ASP A 169 -12.61 9.61 -13.55
CA ASP A 169 -12.87 10.78 -14.37
C ASP A 169 -11.92 10.74 -15.57
N VAL A 170 -12.44 10.56 -16.76
CA VAL A 170 -11.62 10.52 -18.00
C VAL A 170 -11.30 11.94 -18.45
N THR A 171 -10.01 12.26 -18.48
CA THR A 171 -9.53 13.60 -18.82
C THR A 171 -9.36 13.77 -20.34
N SER A 172 -8.92 12.72 -21.03
CA SER A 172 -8.76 12.72 -22.47
C SER A 172 -8.85 11.31 -23.07
N VAL A 173 -9.37 11.24 -24.28
CA VAL A 173 -9.42 10.01 -25.09
C VAL A 173 -8.82 10.31 -26.46
N GLU A 174 -7.74 9.64 -26.80
CA GLU A 174 -7.12 9.71 -28.11
C GLU A 174 -7.35 8.39 -28.86
N ALA A 175 -8.00 8.44 -30.00
CA ALA A 175 -8.15 7.31 -30.90
C ALA A 175 -7.12 7.40 -32.01
N ARG A 176 -6.31 6.37 -32.21
CA ARG A 176 -5.35 6.27 -33.30
C ARG A 176 -5.88 5.25 -34.30
N LEU A 177 -6.26 5.74 -35.49
CA LEU A 177 -6.46 4.85 -36.60
C LEU A 177 -5.08 4.32 -37.02
N THR A 178 -4.83 3.06 -36.74
CA THR A 178 -3.65 2.37 -37.26
C THR A 178 -3.81 2.40 -38.80
N GLY A 179 -3.04 3.26 -39.44
CA GLY A 179 -3.04 3.36 -40.92
C GLY A 179 -2.79 1.95 -41.46
N GLY A 180 -3.71 1.47 -42.30
CA GLY A 180 -3.52 0.21 -42.98
C GLY A 180 -2.20 0.24 -43.73
N PRO A 181 -1.61 -0.94 -43.97
CA PRO A 181 -0.37 -1.02 -44.74
C PRO A 181 -0.59 -0.39 -46.11
N ALA A 182 0.32 0.56 -46.45
CA ALA A 182 0.42 1.11 -47.77
C ALA A 182 0.88 0.03 -48.74
#